data_4d4264d4426b843cfa8aff8b82831544
#
_entry.id   4d4264d4426b843cfa8aff8b82831544
#
_cell.length_a   1.000
_cell.length_b   1.000
_cell.length_c   1.000
_cell.angle_alpha   90.00
_cell.angle_beta   90.00
_cell.angle_gamma   90.00
#
_symmetry.space_group_name_H-M   'P 1'
#
loop_
_entity.id
_entity.type
_entity.pdbx_description
1 polymer ?
#
loop_
_entity_poly.entity_id
_entity_poly.type
_entity_poly.pdbx_seq_one_letter_code
_entity_poly.pdbx_strand_id
1 'polypeptide(L)'
;MVLTASQAFGQCGKCGYEVKAENAYTNYNVRYASNPMDAKHYTTDRLRSEFAIEKVFAPGEVNWTYTMFDRFLIGGAEPTTAPLKLTSIAPLYTDKPNDQKNLLDNRELGFINIGGEGTVTIDGKKYTLGFQEALYVGR
;
A
#
# COMPACT_ATOMS: atom_id res chain seq x y z
N MET A 1 1.94 -8.94 8.70
CA MET A 1 1.09 -7.80 9.11
C MET A 1 -0.26 -7.91 8.43
N VAL A 2 -1.33 -7.70 9.15
CA VAL A 2 -2.71 -7.86 8.66
C VAL A 2 -3.51 -6.60 8.99
N LEU A 3 -4.24 -6.10 8.02
CA LEU A 3 -5.15 -4.96 8.17
C LEU A 3 -6.60 -5.43 8.17
N THR A 4 -7.37 -4.98 9.16
CA THR A 4 -8.81 -5.23 9.23
C THR A 4 -9.54 -3.91 9.37
N ALA A 5 -10.65 -3.73 8.64
CA ALA A 5 -11.56 -2.61 8.85
C ALA A 5 -12.75 -3.07 9.67
N SER A 6 -13.17 -2.30 10.67
CA SER A 6 -14.48 -2.43 11.26
C SER A 6 -15.51 -1.73 10.37
N GLN A 7 -16.65 -2.36 10.18
CA GLN A 7 -17.69 -1.91 9.26
C GLN A 7 -18.20 -0.51 9.62
N ALA A 8 -17.87 0.47 8.84
CA ALA A 8 -18.60 1.71 8.76
C ALA A 8 -18.37 2.38 7.40
N PHE A 9 -18.85 1.77 6.32
CA PHE A 9 -19.00 2.47 5.06
C PHE A 9 -20.33 2.14 4.40
N GLY A 10 -20.98 3.23 3.97
CA GLY A 10 -22.23 3.22 3.27
C GLY A 10 -22.25 2.26 2.10
N GLN A 11 -23.32 1.50 2.04
CA GLN A 11 -23.64 0.54 1.01
C GLN A 11 -23.49 1.14 -0.38
N CYS A 12 -22.46 0.75 -1.10
CA CYS A 12 -22.56 0.66 -2.55
C CYS A 12 -22.96 -0.78 -2.88
N GLY A 13 -24.25 -0.96 -3.16
CA GLY A 13 -24.79 -2.25 -3.55
C GLY A 13 -24.20 -2.71 -4.87
N LYS A 14 -23.85 -3.99 -4.92
CA LYS A 14 -23.60 -4.78 -6.12
C LYS A 14 -22.33 -4.46 -6.91
N CYS A 15 -21.20 -4.91 -6.38
CA CYS A 15 -20.15 -5.43 -7.23
C CYS A 15 -19.71 -6.77 -6.63
N GLY A 16 -20.08 -7.85 -7.30
CA GLY A 16 -19.64 -9.19 -6.91
C GLY A 16 -18.15 -9.33 -7.23
N TYR A 17 -17.33 -9.23 -6.22
CA TYR A 17 -15.93 -9.63 -6.28
C TYR A 17 -15.79 -10.94 -5.52
N GLU A 18 -15.33 -11.99 -6.21
CA GLU A 18 -14.89 -13.19 -5.53
C GLU A 18 -13.67 -12.85 -4.68
N VAL A 19 -13.86 -12.81 -3.36
CA VAL A 19 -12.77 -12.67 -2.40
C VAL A 19 -12.06 -14.02 -2.30
N LYS A 20 -10.94 -14.18 -2.99
CA LYS A 20 -10.05 -15.32 -2.75
C LYS A 20 -9.37 -15.10 -1.40
N ALA A 21 -9.73 -15.93 -0.41
CA ALA A 21 -9.44 -15.74 1.00
C ALA A 21 -7.96 -15.81 1.42
N GLU A 22 -7.00 -16.02 0.54
CA GLU A 22 -5.59 -16.19 0.90
C GLU A 22 -4.58 -15.31 0.15
N ASN A 23 -5.00 -14.56 -0.84
CA ASN A 23 -4.11 -13.63 -1.54
C ASN A 23 -4.83 -12.29 -1.72
N ALA A 24 -4.66 -11.39 -0.76
CA ALA A 24 -4.92 -10.00 -1.02
C ALA A 24 -4.09 -9.62 -2.27
N TYR A 25 -4.75 -9.20 -3.35
CA TYR A 25 -4.05 -8.80 -4.56
C TYR A 25 -3.17 -7.61 -4.21
N THR A 26 -1.88 -7.87 -4.13
CA THR A 26 -0.89 -6.81 -4.00
C THR A 26 -0.51 -6.37 -5.39
N ASN A 27 -1.03 -5.24 -5.81
CA ASN A 27 -0.63 -4.58 -7.04
C ASN A 27 0.56 -3.68 -6.76
N TYR A 28 1.51 -3.60 -7.68
CA TYR A 28 2.58 -2.61 -7.56
C TYR A 28 2.96 -2.00 -8.90
N ASN A 29 3.42 -0.77 -8.82
CA ASN A 29 3.98 -0.01 -9.93
C ASN A 29 5.37 0.51 -9.54
N VAL A 30 6.28 0.60 -10.51
CA VAL A 30 7.63 1.14 -10.31
C VAL A 30 7.75 2.45 -11.08
N ARG A 31 8.18 3.49 -10.39
CA ARG A 31 8.51 4.79 -10.99
C ARG A 31 10.02 4.95 -11.00
N TYR A 32 10.58 5.00 -12.19
CA TYR A 32 12.01 5.26 -12.38
C TYR A 32 12.32 6.74 -12.22
N ALA A 33 13.55 7.05 -11.80
CA ALA A 33 13.99 8.43 -11.68
C ALA A 33 14.10 9.06 -13.08
N SER A 34 13.43 10.19 -13.27
CA SER A 34 13.50 10.99 -14.48
C SER A 34 14.65 11.98 -14.39
N ASN A 35 15.33 12.21 -15.51
CA ASN A 35 16.33 13.27 -15.57
C ASN A 35 15.64 14.64 -15.44
N PRO A 36 16.07 15.53 -14.52
CA PRO A 36 15.44 16.84 -14.33
C PRO A 36 15.48 17.73 -15.59
N MET A 37 16.50 17.57 -16.45
CA MET A 37 16.60 18.33 -17.68
C MET A 37 15.59 17.88 -18.73
N ASP A 38 15.30 16.57 -18.78
CA ASP A 38 14.32 16.02 -19.70
C ASP A 38 12.89 16.30 -19.20
N ALA A 39 12.67 16.26 -17.89
CA ALA A 39 11.36 16.48 -17.28
C ALA A 39 10.78 17.89 -17.60
N LYS A 40 11.64 18.87 -17.87
CA LYS A 40 11.20 20.22 -18.29
C LYS A 40 10.44 20.22 -19.63
N HIS A 41 10.63 19.19 -20.43
CA HIS A 41 10.02 19.06 -21.76
C HIS A 41 8.89 18.04 -21.79
N TYR A 42 8.49 17.48 -20.63
CA TYR A 42 7.41 16.53 -20.57
C TYR A 42 6.06 17.20 -20.80
N THR A 43 5.22 16.53 -21.54
CA THR A 43 3.80 16.89 -21.64
C THR A 43 3.10 16.67 -20.29
N THR A 44 1.94 17.28 -20.12
CA THR A 44 1.13 17.09 -18.89
C THR A 44 0.83 15.61 -18.63
N ASP A 45 0.49 14.85 -19.66
CA ASP A 45 0.18 13.42 -19.53
C ASP A 45 1.42 12.63 -19.07
N ARG A 46 2.59 12.97 -19.62
CA ARG A 46 3.84 12.35 -19.19
C ARG A 46 4.21 12.73 -17.76
N LEU A 47 4.04 13.99 -17.36
CA LEU A 47 4.24 14.42 -15.97
C LEU A 47 3.32 13.65 -15.02
N ARG A 48 2.06 13.47 -15.38
CA ARG A 48 1.13 12.66 -14.58
C ARG A 48 1.58 11.20 -14.48
N SER A 49 1.95 10.59 -15.61
CA SER A 49 2.37 9.19 -15.62
C SER A 49 3.66 8.93 -14.82
N GLU A 50 4.58 9.89 -14.79
CA GLU A 50 5.86 9.75 -14.08
C GLU A 50 5.78 10.12 -12.60
N PHE A 51 5.01 11.15 -12.25
CA PHE A 51 5.07 11.75 -10.90
C PHE A 51 3.76 11.63 -10.11
N ALA A 52 2.60 11.41 -10.73
CA ALA A 52 1.35 11.29 -10.00
C ALA A 52 1.01 9.83 -9.67
N ILE A 53 0.52 9.60 -8.46
CA ILE A 53 -0.06 8.33 -8.06
C ILE A 53 -1.58 8.55 -8.00
N GLU A 54 -2.25 8.28 -9.11
CA GLU A 54 -3.67 8.61 -9.25
C GLU A 54 -4.58 7.58 -8.57
N LYS A 55 -4.15 6.32 -8.49
CA LYS A 55 -4.89 5.25 -7.82
C LYS A 55 -4.11 4.74 -6.61
N VAL A 56 -4.49 5.21 -5.44
CA VAL A 56 -3.92 4.75 -4.16
C VAL A 56 -4.78 3.65 -3.55
N PHE A 57 -6.10 3.82 -3.53
CA PHE A 57 -7.04 2.89 -2.90
C PHE A 57 -7.88 2.15 -3.93
N ALA A 58 -8.18 0.90 -3.61
CA ALA A 58 -9.21 0.10 -4.27
C ALA A 58 -9.76 -0.92 -3.26
N PRO A 59 -11.09 -1.14 -3.27
CA PRO A 59 -11.73 -2.03 -2.31
C PRO A 59 -11.16 -3.45 -2.34
N GLY A 60 -10.72 -3.95 -1.19
CA GLY A 60 -10.16 -5.29 -1.06
C GLY A 60 -8.75 -5.47 -1.61
N GLU A 61 -8.06 -4.38 -1.97
CA GLU A 61 -6.72 -4.43 -2.57
C GLU A 61 -5.68 -3.66 -1.77
N VAL A 62 -4.43 -4.04 -1.99
CA VAL A 62 -3.24 -3.28 -1.59
C VAL A 62 -2.56 -2.78 -2.87
N ASN A 63 -2.46 -1.48 -3.03
CA ASN A 63 -1.79 -0.86 -4.17
C ASN A 63 -0.50 -0.20 -3.72
N TRP A 64 0.62 -0.59 -4.32
CA TRP A 64 1.93 -0.04 -4.04
C TRP A 64 2.49 0.73 -5.22
N THR A 65 3.16 1.84 -4.96
CA THR A 65 4.04 2.51 -5.92
C THR A 65 5.43 2.62 -5.31
N TYR A 66 6.39 1.96 -5.92
CA TYR A 66 7.79 2.08 -5.56
C TYR A 66 8.45 3.17 -6.42
N THR A 67 8.99 4.20 -5.78
CA THR A 67 9.69 5.26 -6.47
C THR A 67 11.19 5.13 -6.31
N MET A 68 11.91 5.18 -7.45
CA MET A 68 13.37 5.16 -7.49
C MET A 68 14.01 6.50 -7.15
N PHE A 69 13.22 7.58 -7.05
CA PHE A 69 13.74 8.90 -6.68
C PHE A 69 14.41 8.86 -5.31
N ASP A 70 13.70 8.37 -4.30
CA ASP A 70 14.19 8.24 -2.92
C ASP A 70 14.08 6.82 -2.39
N ARG A 71 13.86 5.84 -3.26
CA ARG A 71 13.59 4.44 -2.89
C ARG A 71 12.47 4.31 -1.86
N PHE A 72 11.42 5.07 -2.08
CA PHE A 72 10.28 5.18 -1.20
C PHE A 72 9.12 4.32 -1.70
N LEU A 73 8.43 3.64 -0.80
CA LEU A 73 7.24 2.85 -1.09
C LEU A 73 6.02 3.60 -0.58
N ILE A 74 5.13 3.96 -1.48
CA ILE A 74 3.88 4.63 -1.17
C ILE A 74 2.75 3.68 -1.53
N GLY A 75 1.73 3.58 -0.69
CA GLY A 75 0.61 2.73 -1.02
C GLY A 75 -0.63 2.98 -0.19
N GLY A 76 -1.69 2.32 -0.61
CA GLY A 76 -2.94 2.29 0.09
C GLY A 76 -3.48 0.88 0.20
N ALA A 77 -4.19 0.64 1.28
CA ALA A 77 -4.90 -0.59 1.53
C ALA A 77 -6.32 -0.24 1.97
N GLU A 78 -7.30 -0.81 1.31
CA GLU A 78 -8.71 -0.62 1.60
C GLU A 78 -9.36 -1.96 1.96
N PRO A 79 -9.17 -2.44 3.21
CA PRO A 79 -9.83 -3.66 3.65
C PRO A 79 -11.35 -3.46 3.70
N THR A 80 -12.10 -4.39 3.13
CA THR A 80 -13.56 -4.37 3.10
C THR A 80 -14.16 -5.51 3.93
N THR A 81 -14.28 -6.69 3.35
CA THR A 81 -14.89 -7.87 4.00
C THR A 81 -13.86 -8.80 4.63
N ALA A 82 -12.62 -8.73 4.21
CA ALA A 82 -11.54 -9.56 4.69
C ALA A 82 -10.31 -8.72 5.05
N PRO A 83 -9.49 -9.20 6.00
CA PRO A 83 -8.24 -8.53 6.34
C PRO A 83 -7.24 -8.61 5.18
N LEU A 84 -6.52 -7.52 4.95
CA LEU A 84 -5.47 -7.44 3.95
C LEU A 84 -4.11 -7.69 4.58
N LYS A 85 -3.32 -8.57 3.98
CA LYS A 85 -1.95 -8.82 4.39
C LYS A 85 -0.99 -7.98 3.56
N LEU A 86 -0.16 -7.18 4.21
CA LEU A 86 0.91 -6.45 3.53
C LEU A 86 2.10 -7.38 3.31
N THR A 87 2.48 -7.52 2.05
CA THR A 87 3.60 -8.35 1.61
C THR A 87 4.66 -7.50 0.93
N SER A 88 5.89 -7.99 0.93
CA SER A 88 6.97 -7.37 0.15
C SER A 88 6.69 -7.50 -1.36
N ILE A 89 7.28 -6.61 -2.15
CA ILE A 89 7.17 -6.59 -3.62
C ILE A 89 8.52 -6.84 -4.26
N ALA A 90 8.53 -7.36 -5.49
CA ALA A 90 9.76 -7.76 -6.17
C ALA A 90 10.88 -6.69 -6.22
N PRO A 91 10.60 -5.39 -6.46
CA PRO A 91 11.65 -4.36 -6.44
C PRO A 91 12.35 -4.18 -5.09
N LEU A 92 11.77 -4.72 -4.03
CA LEU A 92 12.33 -4.65 -2.66
C LEU A 92 13.09 -5.91 -2.27
N TYR A 93 13.07 -6.94 -3.10
CA TYR A 93 13.80 -8.16 -2.80
C TYR A 93 15.30 -7.92 -2.90
N THR A 94 16.02 -8.44 -1.92
CA THR A 94 17.47 -8.56 -1.97
C THR A 94 17.83 -10.01 -2.23
N ASP A 95 19.13 -10.29 -2.45
CA ASP A 95 19.62 -11.67 -2.66
C ASP A 95 19.51 -12.55 -1.40
N LYS A 96 18.99 -12.01 -0.30
CA LYS A 96 18.79 -12.78 0.93
C LYS A 96 17.49 -13.57 0.87
N PRO A 97 17.50 -14.87 1.17
CA PRO A 97 16.33 -15.75 1.04
C PRO A 97 15.10 -15.33 1.85
N ASN A 98 15.28 -14.53 2.91
CA ASN A 98 14.21 -14.10 3.80
C ASN A 98 13.57 -12.75 3.40
N ASP A 99 14.20 -11.96 2.57
CA ASP A 99 13.69 -10.63 2.18
C ASP A 99 12.38 -10.69 1.37
N GLN A 100 12.05 -11.85 0.84
CA GLN A 100 10.80 -12.05 0.09
C GLN A 100 9.56 -12.22 0.99
N LYS A 101 9.75 -12.47 2.29
CA LYS A 101 8.66 -12.87 3.18
C LYS A 101 8.11 -11.72 4.00
N ASN A 102 8.97 -10.83 4.47
CA ASN A 102 8.58 -9.78 5.41
C ASN A 102 8.86 -8.40 4.82
N LEU A 103 7.85 -7.54 4.85
CA LEU A 103 7.97 -6.19 4.32
C LEU A 103 8.95 -5.33 5.15
N LEU A 104 9.03 -5.57 6.45
CA LEU A 104 9.72 -4.70 7.42
C LEU A 104 11.08 -5.23 7.91
N ASP A 105 11.61 -6.32 7.36
CA ASP A 105 12.93 -6.84 7.80
C ASP A 105 14.06 -5.81 7.66
N ASN A 106 13.98 -4.93 6.68
CA ASN A 106 14.98 -3.89 6.41
C ASN A 106 14.36 -2.49 6.20
N ARG A 107 13.13 -2.28 6.63
CA ARG A 107 12.37 -1.04 6.36
C ARG A 107 11.49 -0.67 7.55
N GLU A 108 11.11 0.56 7.54
CA GLU A 108 10.16 1.15 8.47
C GLU A 108 8.88 1.49 7.69
N LEU A 109 7.75 1.54 8.39
CA LEU A 109 6.46 1.82 7.78
C LEU A 109 5.65 2.78 8.63
N GLY A 110 5.14 3.83 7.99
CA GLY A 110 4.14 4.71 8.57
C GLY A 110 2.76 4.39 8.02
N PHE A 111 1.77 4.36 8.88
CA PHE A 111 0.37 4.32 8.52
C PHE A 111 -0.30 5.63 8.87
N ILE A 112 -1.18 6.10 8.01
CA ILE A 112 -2.13 7.16 8.30
C ILE A 112 -3.50 6.62 7.94
N ASN A 113 -4.40 6.53 8.92
CA ASN A 113 -5.77 6.10 8.67
C ASN A 113 -6.60 7.31 8.21
N ILE A 114 -7.09 7.26 6.99
CA ILE A 114 -7.96 8.31 6.42
C ILE A 114 -9.41 7.85 6.23
N GLY A 115 -9.71 6.65 6.68
CA GLY A 115 -11.04 6.04 6.63
C GLY A 115 -11.72 5.97 8.00
N GLY A 116 -12.64 5.05 8.13
CA GLY A 116 -13.24 4.71 9.42
C GLY A 116 -12.24 4.02 10.36
N GLU A 117 -12.65 3.77 11.60
CA GLU A 117 -11.84 3.04 12.55
C GLU A 117 -11.40 1.69 11.98
N GLY A 118 -10.12 1.40 12.09
CA GLY A 118 -9.51 0.17 11.60
C GLY A 118 -8.50 -0.41 12.57
N THR A 119 -8.06 -1.63 12.31
CA THR A 119 -7.07 -2.31 13.14
C THR A 119 -5.88 -2.76 12.30
N VAL A 120 -4.69 -2.45 12.79
CA VAL A 120 -3.42 -2.95 12.25
C VAL A 120 -2.90 -4.03 13.20
N THR A 121 -2.61 -5.21 12.67
CA THR A 121 -2.01 -6.30 13.46
C THR A 121 -0.56 -6.51 13.02
N ILE A 122 0.36 -6.42 13.97
CA ILE A 122 1.80 -6.57 13.76
C ILE A 122 2.29 -7.61 14.78
N ASP A 123 2.86 -8.69 14.29
CA ASP A 123 3.38 -9.79 15.11
C ASP A 123 2.39 -10.26 16.20
N GLY A 124 1.11 -10.36 15.80
CA GLY A 124 0.02 -10.78 16.69
C GLY A 124 -0.55 -9.68 17.60
N LYS A 125 0.10 -8.53 17.70
CA LYS A 125 -0.38 -7.39 18.49
C LYS A 125 -1.28 -6.51 17.64
N LYS A 126 -2.44 -6.14 18.18
CA LYS A 126 -3.44 -5.31 17.51
C LYS A 126 -3.33 -3.85 17.97
N TYR A 127 -3.42 -2.96 16.99
CA TYR A 127 -3.44 -1.51 17.18
C TYR A 127 -4.69 -0.97 16.48
N THR A 128 -5.57 -0.35 17.22
CA THR A 128 -6.74 0.33 16.67
C THR A 128 -6.37 1.74 16.28
N LEU A 129 -6.77 2.16 15.09
CA LEU A 129 -6.55 3.51 14.56
C LEU A 129 -7.88 4.13 14.20
N GLY A 130 -8.23 5.23 14.83
CA GLY A 130 -9.33 6.09 14.45
C GLY A 130 -9.02 6.94 13.21
N PHE A 131 -9.99 7.73 12.78
CA PHE A 131 -9.82 8.65 11.65
C PHE A 131 -8.69 9.66 11.90
N GLN A 132 -7.80 9.82 10.94
CA GLN A 132 -6.61 10.67 10.98
C GLN A 132 -5.56 10.29 12.05
N GLU A 133 -5.67 9.12 12.64
CA GLU A 133 -4.60 8.60 13.48
C GLU A 133 -3.49 7.96 12.67
N ALA A 134 -2.30 8.02 13.20
CA ALA A 134 -1.10 7.48 12.57
C ALA A 134 -0.41 6.46 13.47
N LEU A 135 0.22 5.46 12.84
CA LEU A 135 1.04 4.45 13.50
C LEU A 135 2.39 4.35 12.78
N TYR A 136 3.45 4.45 13.53
CA TYR A 136 4.79 4.15 13.05
C TYR A 136 5.22 2.75 13.48
N VAL A 137 5.79 2.01 12.55
CA VAL A 137 6.29 0.65 12.75
C VAL A 137 7.76 0.62 12.36
N GLY A 138 8.62 0.41 13.33
CA GLY A 138 10.05 0.21 13.12
C GLY A 138 10.38 -1.19 12.59
N ARG A 139 11.67 -1.42 12.37
CA ARG A 139 12.23 -2.73 12.01
C ARG A 139 12.10 -3.71 13.16
#